data_273161f64da014da56b1bc132971623a
#
_entry.id   273161f64da014da56b1bc132971623a
#
_cell.length_a   1.000
_cell.length_b   1.000
_cell.length_c   1.000
_cell.angle_alpha   90.00
_cell.angle_beta   90.00
_cell.angle_gamma   90.00
#
_symmetry.space_group_name_H-M   'P 1'
#
loop_
_entity.id
_entity.type
_entity.pdbx_description
1 polymer ?
#
loop_
_entity_poly.entity_id
_entity_poly.type
_entity_poly.pdbx_seq_one_letter_code
_entity_poly.pdbx_strand_id
1 'polypeptide(L)'
;ILDLEQSDGASVAESLGGIFHPCNVMDYEGMESTIGAAVADLGGLHFMVNTAGGGVAQRTIKKDGSRHSLDDFRRIIDLNLIASFNINSIAAQHMASNEPNSNGERGVMINTASIAAFEGQIGQVAYTAAKGGIAAMTLTMARDLGTHGIRCMTIAPSLFDTGLTAGIPDEGALQLTKDAAFPKRMGQPHEFAVMAIAIFESAMMNGSTLRVDGGQRFAPR
;
A
#
# COMPACT_ATOMS: atom_id res chain seq x y z
N ILE A 1 2.00 -14.77 2.40
CA ILE A 1 0.95 -13.80 2.01
C ILE A 1 0.03 -13.62 3.19
N LEU A 2 -0.31 -12.36 3.51
CA LEU A 2 -1.33 -11.99 4.49
C LEU A 2 -2.49 -11.32 3.73
N ASP A 3 -3.70 -11.88 3.82
CA ASP A 3 -4.90 -11.35 3.18
C ASP A 3 -6.15 -11.88 3.88
N LEU A 4 -7.32 -11.36 3.52
CA LEU A 4 -8.59 -11.85 4.03
C LEU A 4 -8.76 -13.36 3.72
N GLU A 5 -9.39 -14.10 4.63
CA GLU A 5 -9.59 -15.55 4.48
C GLU A 5 -10.31 -15.95 3.17
N GLN A 6 -11.25 -15.09 2.70
CA GLN A 6 -12.01 -15.31 1.48
C GLN A 6 -11.30 -14.85 0.20
N SER A 7 -10.06 -14.36 0.28
CA SER A 7 -9.27 -13.93 -0.89
C SER A 7 -8.63 -15.12 -1.61
N ASP A 8 -8.04 -14.87 -2.77
CA ASP A 8 -7.25 -15.86 -3.50
C ASP A 8 -5.85 -16.06 -2.90
N GLY A 9 -5.57 -15.45 -1.73
CA GLY A 9 -4.25 -15.44 -1.09
C GLY A 9 -3.67 -16.82 -0.84
N ALA A 10 -4.50 -17.79 -0.45
CA ALA A 10 -4.07 -19.17 -0.21
C ALA A 10 -3.58 -19.85 -1.49
N SER A 11 -4.35 -19.77 -2.58
CA SER A 11 -3.99 -20.38 -3.87
C SER A 11 -2.77 -19.68 -4.49
N VAL A 12 -2.64 -18.37 -4.33
CA VAL A 12 -1.46 -17.62 -4.78
C VAL A 12 -0.23 -18.02 -3.98
N ALA A 13 -0.33 -18.14 -2.66
CA ALA A 13 0.78 -18.59 -1.81
C ALA A 13 1.25 -20.00 -2.21
N GLU A 14 0.32 -20.93 -2.40
CA GLU A 14 0.63 -22.30 -2.85
C GLU A 14 1.38 -22.29 -4.19
N SER A 15 0.90 -21.52 -5.17
CA SER A 15 1.51 -21.43 -6.50
C SER A 15 2.95 -20.92 -6.48
N LEU A 16 3.30 -20.12 -5.45
CA LEU A 16 4.62 -19.52 -5.24
C LEU A 16 5.50 -20.35 -4.30
N GLY A 17 5.00 -21.46 -3.75
CA GLY A 17 5.70 -22.22 -2.70
C GLY A 17 5.83 -21.42 -1.39
N GLY A 18 4.94 -20.46 -1.16
CA GLY A 18 4.91 -19.61 0.02
C GLY A 18 3.86 -20.05 1.03
N ILE A 19 3.64 -19.23 2.04
CA ILE A 19 2.71 -19.48 3.15
C ILE A 19 1.60 -18.44 3.14
N PHE A 20 0.38 -18.84 3.48
CA PHE A 20 -0.77 -17.96 3.65
C PHE A 20 -1.22 -17.93 5.11
N HIS A 21 -1.41 -16.72 5.64
CA HIS A 21 -2.08 -16.50 6.92
C HIS A 21 -3.28 -15.59 6.70
N PRO A 22 -4.50 -16.01 7.08
CA PRO A 22 -5.67 -15.13 7.08
C PRO A 22 -5.42 -13.92 7.96
N CYS A 23 -5.64 -12.74 7.43
CA CYS A 23 -5.39 -11.48 8.14
C CYS A 23 -6.40 -10.41 7.73
N ASN A 24 -7.10 -9.84 8.71
CA ASN A 24 -7.89 -8.63 8.50
C ASN A 24 -7.12 -7.44 9.08
N VAL A 25 -6.67 -6.54 8.24
CA VAL A 25 -5.89 -5.35 8.66
C VAL A 25 -6.66 -4.39 9.57
N MET A 26 -7.98 -4.56 9.69
CA MET A 26 -8.85 -3.83 10.62
C MET A 26 -8.95 -4.49 12.01
N ASP A 27 -8.45 -5.71 12.17
CA ASP A 27 -8.31 -6.39 13.46
C ASP A 27 -6.93 -6.06 14.05
N TYR A 28 -6.84 -4.92 14.71
CA TYR A 28 -5.56 -4.41 15.22
C TYR A 28 -4.93 -5.29 16.31
N GLU A 29 -5.75 -5.98 17.11
CA GLU A 29 -5.27 -6.89 18.15
C GLU A 29 -4.80 -8.23 17.56
N GLY A 30 -5.57 -8.80 16.64
CA GLY A 30 -5.24 -10.07 15.98
C GLY A 30 -4.06 -9.95 15.02
N MET A 31 -3.80 -8.76 14.50
CA MET A 31 -2.74 -8.54 13.51
C MET A 31 -1.34 -8.83 14.07
N GLU A 32 -1.05 -8.45 15.31
CA GLU A 32 0.25 -8.70 15.93
C GLU A 32 0.55 -10.21 16.00
N SER A 33 -0.42 -11.00 16.44
CA SER A 33 -0.27 -12.46 16.51
C SER A 33 -0.14 -13.10 15.13
N THR A 34 -0.89 -12.61 14.13
CA THR A 34 -0.85 -13.13 12.76
C THR A 34 0.50 -12.83 12.09
N ILE A 35 1.01 -11.59 12.21
CA ILE A 35 2.34 -11.24 11.68
C ILE A 35 3.41 -12.03 12.43
N GLY A 36 3.31 -12.18 13.75
CA GLY A 36 4.24 -12.98 14.56
C GLY A 36 4.29 -14.43 14.10
N ALA A 37 3.14 -15.07 13.83
CA ALA A 37 3.08 -16.42 13.28
C ALA A 37 3.76 -16.51 11.91
N ALA A 38 3.46 -15.58 11.01
CA ALA A 38 4.07 -15.54 9.68
C ALA A 38 5.60 -15.37 9.76
N VAL A 39 6.09 -14.53 10.67
CA VAL A 39 7.54 -14.33 10.91
C VAL A 39 8.20 -15.60 11.45
N ALA A 40 7.51 -16.32 12.37
CA ALA A 40 8.02 -17.58 12.90
C ALA A 40 8.15 -18.66 11.81
N ASP A 41 7.15 -18.78 10.93
CA ASP A 41 7.17 -19.74 9.83
C ASP A 41 8.25 -19.40 8.78
N LEU A 42 8.54 -18.11 8.56
CA LEU A 42 9.56 -17.64 7.63
C LEU A 42 10.98 -17.66 8.22
N GLY A 43 11.11 -17.76 9.56
CA GLY A 43 12.39 -17.65 10.26
C GLY A 43 12.94 -16.23 10.36
N GLY A 44 12.16 -15.21 10.00
CA GLY A 44 12.50 -13.79 10.05
C GLY A 44 11.71 -12.95 9.05
N LEU A 45 11.74 -11.63 9.21
CA LEU A 45 11.10 -10.68 8.30
C LEU A 45 12.12 -9.66 7.80
N HIS A 46 12.45 -9.68 6.51
CA HIS A 46 13.45 -8.79 5.91
C HIS A 46 12.87 -7.85 4.86
N PHE A 47 11.77 -8.26 4.25
CA PHE A 47 11.11 -7.49 3.19
C PHE A 47 9.59 -7.54 3.37
N MET A 48 8.96 -6.39 3.48
CA MET A 48 7.52 -6.26 3.62
C MET A 48 6.95 -5.30 2.56
N VAL A 49 5.91 -5.74 1.87
CA VAL A 49 5.13 -4.90 0.96
C VAL A 49 3.68 -4.86 1.42
N ASN A 50 3.22 -3.68 1.82
CA ASN A 50 1.85 -3.45 2.24
C ASN A 50 1.03 -2.87 1.08
N THR A 51 0.15 -3.69 0.51
CA THR A 51 -0.80 -3.29 -0.54
C THR A 51 -2.24 -3.23 -0.04
N ALA A 52 -2.48 -3.52 1.25
CA ALA A 52 -3.82 -3.49 1.83
C ALA A 52 -4.42 -2.09 1.75
N GLY A 53 -5.72 -2.03 1.43
CA GLY A 53 -6.43 -0.77 1.36
C GLY A 53 -7.68 -0.83 0.48
N GLY A 54 -8.36 0.29 0.40
CA GLY A 54 -9.57 0.44 -0.39
C GLY A 54 -10.09 1.87 -0.34
N GLY A 55 -11.10 2.18 -1.12
CA GLY A 55 -11.65 3.52 -1.20
C GLY A 55 -13.18 3.55 -1.19
N VAL A 56 -13.73 4.73 -0.99
CA VAL A 56 -15.13 5.06 -1.21
C VAL A 56 -15.19 6.39 -1.97
N ALA A 57 -16.05 6.46 -2.96
CA ALA A 57 -16.30 7.70 -3.69
C ALA A 57 -17.49 8.42 -3.08
N GLN A 58 -17.22 9.45 -2.28
CA GLN A 58 -18.25 10.27 -1.66
C GLN A 58 -17.84 11.73 -1.58
N ARG A 59 -18.65 12.63 -2.14
CA ARG A 59 -18.39 14.08 -2.11
C ARG A 59 -18.54 14.63 -0.69
N THR A 60 -17.81 15.70 -0.36
CA THR A 60 -17.96 16.44 0.89
C THR A 60 -19.40 16.90 1.11
N ILE A 61 -20.06 17.39 0.05
CA ILE A 61 -21.50 17.59 -0.04
C ILE A 61 -22.01 16.79 -1.23
N LYS A 62 -22.98 15.91 -1.00
CA LYS A 62 -23.63 15.08 -2.01
C LYS A 62 -24.59 15.90 -2.88
N LYS A 63 -25.06 15.29 -3.98
CA LYS A 63 -26.01 15.95 -4.89
C LYS A 63 -27.36 16.29 -4.22
N ASP A 64 -27.76 15.52 -3.23
CA ASP A 64 -28.98 15.72 -2.45
C ASP A 64 -28.82 16.75 -1.31
N GLY A 65 -27.66 17.40 -1.21
CA GLY A 65 -27.35 18.38 -0.17
C GLY A 65 -26.88 17.77 1.15
N SER A 66 -26.87 16.45 1.31
CA SER A 66 -26.35 15.78 2.50
C SER A 66 -24.83 15.84 2.56
N ARG A 67 -24.26 15.85 3.76
CA ARG A 67 -22.81 15.83 3.98
C ARG A 67 -22.22 14.45 3.78
N HIS A 68 -20.90 14.38 3.58
CA HIS A 68 -20.10 13.16 3.65
C HIS A 68 -20.33 12.46 5.00
N SER A 69 -20.49 11.13 4.99
CA SER A 69 -20.57 10.34 6.21
C SER A 69 -19.24 10.40 6.97
N LEU A 70 -19.27 10.82 8.22
CA LEU A 70 -18.07 10.79 9.07
C LEU A 70 -17.61 9.36 9.35
N ASP A 71 -18.53 8.41 9.44
CA ASP A 71 -18.21 7.00 9.66
C ASP A 71 -17.54 6.38 8.45
N ASP A 72 -17.99 6.71 7.22
CA ASP A 72 -17.29 6.31 6.00
C ASP A 72 -15.90 6.93 5.93
N PHE A 73 -15.76 8.21 6.31
CA PHE A 73 -14.46 8.87 6.35
C PHE A 73 -13.52 8.14 7.32
N ARG A 74 -13.98 7.90 8.57
CA ARG A 74 -13.18 7.16 9.57
C ARG A 74 -12.80 5.78 9.08
N ARG A 75 -13.73 5.02 8.54
CA ARG A 75 -13.48 3.68 8.02
C ARG A 75 -12.38 3.68 6.95
N ILE A 76 -12.33 4.68 6.07
CA ILE A 76 -11.27 4.78 5.05
C ILE A 76 -9.93 5.18 5.66
N ILE A 77 -9.92 6.05 6.65
CA ILE A 77 -8.70 6.38 7.40
C ILE A 77 -8.19 5.14 8.16
N ASP A 78 -9.06 4.43 8.84
CA ASP A 78 -8.71 3.23 9.60
C ASP A 78 -8.15 2.14 8.69
N LEU A 79 -8.86 1.82 7.60
CA LEU A 79 -8.46 0.76 6.65
C LEU A 79 -7.12 1.06 5.97
N ASN A 80 -6.84 2.30 5.59
CA ASN A 80 -5.67 2.62 4.81
C ASN A 80 -4.52 3.15 5.68
N LEU A 81 -4.77 4.19 6.49
CA LEU A 81 -3.71 4.90 7.19
C LEU A 81 -3.36 4.25 8.53
N ILE A 82 -4.35 4.03 9.40
CA ILE A 82 -4.11 3.47 10.73
C ILE A 82 -3.61 2.03 10.60
N ALA A 83 -4.26 1.20 9.76
CA ALA A 83 -3.83 -0.16 9.50
C ALA A 83 -2.40 -0.20 8.95
N SER A 84 -2.04 0.68 7.99
CA SER A 84 -0.68 0.73 7.47
C SER A 84 0.34 1.10 8.55
N PHE A 85 0.05 2.07 9.40
CA PHE A 85 0.94 2.40 10.51
C PHE A 85 1.12 1.22 11.47
N ASN A 86 0.02 0.54 11.84
CA ASN A 86 0.06 -0.62 12.72
C ASN A 86 0.90 -1.77 12.12
N ILE A 87 0.67 -2.13 10.86
CA ILE A 87 1.47 -3.12 10.13
C ILE A 87 2.96 -2.76 10.16
N ASN A 88 3.28 -1.50 9.83
CA ASN A 88 4.67 -1.04 9.79
C ASN A 88 5.34 -1.11 11.18
N SER A 89 4.65 -0.74 12.25
CA SER A 89 5.22 -0.76 13.60
C SER A 89 5.51 -2.19 14.07
N ILE A 90 4.59 -3.13 13.80
CA ILE A 90 4.79 -4.56 14.11
C ILE A 90 5.94 -5.13 13.26
N ALA A 91 5.94 -4.88 11.95
CA ALA A 91 7.00 -5.34 11.06
C ALA A 91 8.37 -4.79 11.47
N ALA A 92 8.47 -3.51 11.83
CA ALA A 92 9.69 -2.89 12.29
C ALA A 92 10.23 -3.53 13.57
N GLN A 93 9.37 -3.90 14.52
CA GLN A 93 9.74 -4.60 15.75
C GLN A 93 10.41 -5.95 15.43
N HIS A 94 9.83 -6.72 14.50
CA HIS A 94 10.44 -7.98 14.07
C HIS A 94 11.74 -7.77 13.29
N MET A 95 11.78 -6.82 12.35
CA MET A 95 12.98 -6.50 11.57
C MET A 95 14.14 -6.05 12.45
N ALA A 96 13.88 -5.29 13.52
CA ALA A 96 14.91 -4.82 14.44
C ALA A 96 15.67 -5.95 15.14
N SER A 97 15.08 -7.14 15.22
CA SER A 97 15.69 -8.34 15.80
C SER A 97 16.54 -9.14 14.82
N ASN A 98 16.52 -8.82 13.53
CA ASN A 98 17.34 -9.52 12.53
C ASN A 98 18.82 -9.21 12.71
N GLU A 99 19.70 -10.15 12.34
CA GLU A 99 21.10 -9.85 12.12
C GLU A 99 21.25 -8.91 10.91
N PRO A 100 22.06 -7.85 11.01
CA PRO A 100 22.24 -6.93 9.90
C PRO A 100 23.05 -7.57 8.76
N ASN A 101 22.70 -7.22 7.53
CA ASN A 101 23.50 -7.60 6.37
C ASN A 101 24.81 -6.76 6.28
N SER A 102 25.59 -6.95 5.20
CA SER A 102 26.87 -6.24 4.98
C SER A 102 26.75 -4.72 4.89
N ASN A 103 25.54 -4.17 4.65
CA ASN A 103 25.24 -2.75 4.64
C ASN A 103 24.75 -2.23 6.00
N GLY A 104 24.64 -3.10 7.01
CA GLY A 104 24.01 -2.78 8.29
C GLY A 104 22.49 -2.79 8.25
N GLU A 105 21.87 -3.26 7.14
CA GLU A 105 20.42 -3.30 6.95
C GLU A 105 19.81 -4.54 7.58
N ARG A 106 18.69 -4.35 8.29
CA ARG A 106 17.90 -5.40 8.93
C ARG A 106 16.57 -5.67 8.24
N GLY A 107 16.13 -4.73 7.40
CA GLY A 107 14.90 -4.89 6.64
C GLY A 107 14.48 -3.65 5.88
N VAL A 108 13.51 -3.83 4.98
CA VAL A 108 12.87 -2.75 4.23
C VAL A 108 11.37 -2.95 4.15
N MET A 109 10.64 -1.87 4.38
CA MET A 109 9.19 -1.81 4.28
C MET A 109 8.77 -0.92 3.11
N ILE A 110 7.82 -1.40 2.32
CA ILE A 110 7.23 -0.66 1.21
C ILE A 110 5.74 -0.52 1.44
N ASN A 111 5.26 0.71 1.51
CA ASN A 111 3.85 1.04 1.61
C ASN A 111 3.27 1.40 0.24
N THR A 112 1.96 1.26 0.11
CA THR A 112 1.24 1.65 -1.10
C THR A 112 0.35 2.86 -0.83
N ALA A 113 0.79 4.02 -1.35
CA ALA A 113 -0.04 5.21 -1.42
C ALA A 113 -0.93 5.16 -2.68
N SER A 114 -1.05 6.24 -3.39
CA SER A 114 -1.72 6.42 -4.68
C SER A 114 -1.31 7.77 -5.25
N ILE A 115 -1.44 7.98 -6.55
CA ILE A 115 -1.39 9.34 -7.11
C ILE A 115 -2.50 10.23 -6.55
N ALA A 116 -3.60 9.65 -6.05
CA ALA A 116 -4.65 10.38 -5.33
C ALA A 116 -4.16 11.05 -4.04
N ALA A 117 -3.00 10.68 -3.50
CA ALA A 117 -2.34 11.38 -2.41
C ALA A 117 -1.96 12.83 -2.78
N PHE A 118 -1.75 13.10 -4.06
CA PHE A 118 -1.28 14.37 -4.61
C PHE A 118 -2.35 15.07 -5.45
N GLU A 119 -3.12 14.30 -6.23
CA GLU A 119 -4.14 14.82 -7.17
C GLU A 119 -5.46 14.08 -6.97
N GLY A 120 -6.06 14.17 -5.77
CA GLY A 120 -7.35 13.55 -5.50
C GLY A 120 -8.48 14.08 -6.38
N GLN A 121 -9.31 13.17 -6.87
CA GLN A 121 -10.48 13.51 -7.68
C GLN A 121 -11.70 13.85 -6.82
N ILE A 122 -12.72 14.41 -7.44
CA ILE A 122 -14.03 14.65 -6.79
C ILE A 122 -14.55 13.35 -6.17
N GLY A 123 -14.88 13.41 -4.89
CA GLY A 123 -15.38 12.26 -4.11
C GLY A 123 -14.29 11.44 -3.42
N GLN A 124 -13.01 11.77 -3.56
CA GLN A 124 -11.91 11.00 -2.98
C GLN A 124 -11.35 11.61 -1.68
N VAL A 125 -12.05 12.55 -1.02
CA VAL A 125 -11.48 13.29 0.12
C VAL A 125 -10.94 12.39 1.24
N ALA A 126 -11.67 11.33 1.62
CA ALA A 126 -11.22 10.37 2.63
C ALA A 126 -10.02 9.53 2.15
N TYR A 127 -10.08 9.06 0.90
CA TYR A 127 -9.01 8.29 0.28
C TYR A 127 -7.74 9.12 0.09
N THR A 128 -7.88 10.37 -0.39
CA THR A 128 -6.77 11.31 -0.52
C THR A 128 -6.13 11.61 0.84
N ALA A 129 -6.92 11.83 1.88
CA ALA A 129 -6.40 12.06 3.24
C ALA A 129 -5.59 10.85 3.74
N ALA A 130 -6.11 9.63 3.55
CA ALA A 130 -5.46 8.40 3.96
C ALA A 130 -4.15 8.16 3.17
N LYS A 131 -4.20 8.22 1.84
CA LYS A 131 -3.04 7.98 0.97
C LYS A 131 -2.01 9.11 1.04
N GLY A 132 -2.46 10.34 1.28
CA GLY A 132 -1.60 11.49 1.61
C GLY A 132 -0.89 11.29 2.94
N GLY A 133 -1.57 10.77 3.96
CA GLY A 133 -0.98 10.41 5.24
C GLY A 133 0.11 9.35 5.11
N ILE A 134 -0.13 8.29 4.32
CA ILE A 134 0.88 7.25 4.03
C ILE A 134 2.13 7.86 3.37
N ALA A 135 1.95 8.70 2.36
CA ALA A 135 3.06 9.38 1.69
C ALA A 135 3.83 10.29 2.66
N ALA A 136 3.12 11.05 3.50
CA ALA A 136 3.71 12.00 4.44
C ALA A 136 4.51 11.31 5.56
N MET A 137 4.03 10.18 6.10
CA MET A 137 4.73 9.48 7.18
C MET A 137 6.01 8.75 6.71
N THR A 138 6.17 8.51 5.40
CA THR A 138 7.28 7.71 4.84
C THR A 138 8.66 8.22 5.29
N LEU A 139 8.94 9.52 5.13
CA LEU A 139 10.23 10.09 5.51
C LEU A 139 10.44 10.08 7.03
N THR A 140 9.39 10.34 7.80
CA THR A 140 9.49 10.33 9.26
C THR A 140 9.80 8.92 9.76
N MET A 141 9.11 7.91 9.25
CA MET A 141 9.39 6.52 9.60
C MET A 141 10.81 6.10 9.18
N ALA A 142 11.28 6.50 8.01
CA ALA A 142 12.65 6.23 7.58
C ALA A 142 13.69 6.85 8.52
N ARG A 143 13.41 8.02 9.09
CA ARG A 143 14.28 8.68 10.10
C ARG A 143 14.25 7.97 11.43
N ASP A 144 13.05 7.60 11.91
CA ASP A 144 12.88 6.89 13.18
C ASP A 144 13.56 5.53 13.15
N LEU A 145 13.45 4.82 12.04
CA LEU A 145 13.90 3.44 11.87
C LEU A 145 15.35 3.33 11.38
N GLY A 146 15.96 4.43 10.94
CA GLY A 146 17.33 4.44 10.42
C GLY A 146 18.37 3.95 11.43
N THR A 147 18.19 4.26 12.74
CA THR A 147 19.06 3.76 13.82
C THR A 147 18.95 2.26 14.03
N HIS A 148 17.89 1.64 13.56
CA HIS A 148 17.67 0.20 13.58
C HIS A 148 18.11 -0.50 12.30
N GLY A 149 18.63 0.23 11.30
CA GLY A 149 19.01 -0.34 10.01
C GLY A 149 17.79 -0.77 9.17
N ILE A 150 16.65 -0.10 9.32
CA ILE A 150 15.41 -0.41 8.60
C ILE A 150 15.06 0.73 7.67
N ARG A 151 14.79 0.43 6.39
CA ARG A 151 14.34 1.40 5.40
C ARG A 151 12.82 1.41 5.29
N CYS A 152 12.27 2.58 4.98
CA CYS A 152 10.85 2.75 4.70
C CYS A 152 10.67 3.53 3.39
N MET A 153 9.95 2.93 2.46
CA MET A 153 9.62 3.50 1.16
C MET A 153 8.12 3.45 0.91
N THR A 154 7.65 4.23 -0.02
CA THR A 154 6.27 4.19 -0.49
C THR A 154 6.22 4.21 -2.01
N ILE A 155 5.36 3.39 -2.60
CA ILE A 155 5.01 3.45 -4.02
C ILE A 155 3.63 4.10 -4.13
N ALA A 156 3.49 5.05 -5.05
CA ALA A 156 2.24 5.73 -5.37
C ALA A 156 1.83 5.36 -6.81
N PRO A 157 1.07 4.27 -6.99
CA PRO A 157 0.60 3.87 -8.31
C PRO A 157 -0.55 4.77 -8.79
N SER A 158 -0.75 4.79 -10.11
CA SER A 158 -2.02 5.18 -10.73
C SER A 158 -2.99 3.98 -10.74
N LEU A 159 -3.75 3.83 -11.80
CA LEU A 159 -4.65 2.69 -11.99
C LEU A 159 -3.87 1.46 -12.46
N PHE A 160 -4.02 0.37 -11.75
CA PHE A 160 -3.45 -0.94 -12.07
C PHE A 160 -4.56 -1.96 -12.27
N ASP A 161 -4.36 -2.88 -13.20
CA ASP A 161 -5.27 -3.98 -13.49
C ASP A 161 -5.16 -5.04 -12.39
N THR A 162 -6.03 -4.92 -11.39
CA THR A 162 -6.05 -5.75 -10.17
C THR A 162 -7.50 -6.04 -9.77
N GLY A 163 -7.70 -6.83 -8.72
CA GLY A 163 -9.03 -7.09 -8.17
C GLY A 163 -9.82 -5.82 -7.81
N LEU A 164 -9.16 -4.72 -7.44
CA LEU A 164 -9.82 -3.43 -7.15
C LEU A 164 -10.42 -2.76 -8.41
N THR A 165 -9.90 -3.08 -9.57
CA THR A 165 -10.35 -2.54 -10.87
C THR A 165 -11.08 -3.59 -11.70
N ALA A 166 -11.21 -4.81 -11.18
CA ALA A 166 -11.95 -5.89 -11.84
C ALA A 166 -13.39 -5.45 -12.12
N GLY A 167 -13.84 -5.68 -13.34
CA GLY A 167 -15.18 -5.28 -13.79
C GLY A 167 -15.25 -3.88 -14.40
N ILE A 168 -14.17 -3.12 -14.48
CA ILE A 168 -14.12 -1.91 -15.31
C ILE A 168 -14.04 -2.35 -16.79
N PRO A 169 -15.02 -2.02 -17.65
CA PRO A 169 -14.94 -2.34 -19.08
C PRO A 169 -13.73 -1.65 -19.74
N ASP A 170 -13.20 -2.24 -20.82
CA ASP A 170 -12.05 -1.69 -21.55
C ASP A 170 -12.19 -0.22 -21.94
N GLU A 171 -13.39 0.17 -22.38
CA GLU A 171 -13.71 1.56 -22.69
C GLU A 171 -13.60 2.48 -21.49
N GLY A 172 -14.03 2.01 -20.31
CA GLY A 172 -13.87 2.70 -19.03
C GLY A 172 -12.40 2.81 -18.61
N ALA A 173 -11.63 1.74 -18.78
CA ALA A 173 -10.21 1.70 -18.50
C ALA A 173 -9.43 2.72 -19.35
N LEU A 174 -9.72 2.77 -20.66
CA LEU A 174 -9.14 3.75 -21.58
C LEU A 174 -9.51 5.20 -21.18
N GLN A 175 -10.76 5.43 -20.80
CA GLN A 175 -11.21 6.75 -20.35
C GLN A 175 -10.52 7.20 -19.05
N LEU A 176 -10.29 6.26 -18.13
CA LEU A 176 -9.62 6.53 -16.86
C LEU A 176 -8.11 6.78 -17.01
N THR A 177 -7.49 6.22 -18.04
CA THR A 177 -6.03 6.33 -18.29
C THR A 177 -5.69 7.31 -19.43
N LYS A 178 -6.67 7.99 -20.03
CA LYS A 178 -6.46 8.92 -21.15
C LYS A 178 -5.50 10.07 -20.85
N ASP A 179 -5.45 10.49 -19.58
CA ASP A 179 -4.61 11.59 -19.09
C ASP A 179 -3.18 11.12 -18.72
N ALA A 180 -2.88 9.82 -18.86
CA ALA A 180 -1.51 9.34 -18.75
C ALA A 180 -0.68 9.85 -19.95
N ALA A 181 0.57 10.21 -19.67
CA ALA A 181 1.47 10.63 -20.75
C ALA A 181 1.83 9.42 -21.63
N PHE A 182 2.34 8.33 -21.02
CA PHE A 182 2.67 7.06 -21.64
C PHE A 182 3.08 6.04 -20.57
N PRO A 183 2.64 4.76 -20.67
CA PRO A 183 1.64 4.23 -21.61
C PRO A 183 0.22 4.64 -21.22
N LYS A 184 -0.69 4.72 -22.23
CA LYS A 184 -2.10 5.07 -22.00
C LYS A 184 -2.94 3.80 -21.75
N ARG A 185 -2.63 3.12 -20.66
CA ARG A 185 -3.31 1.91 -20.18
C ARG A 185 -3.18 1.81 -18.67
N MET A 186 -3.93 0.92 -18.06
CA MET A 186 -3.67 0.53 -16.68
C MET A 186 -2.30 -0.14 -16.56
N GLY A 187 -1.62 0.09 -15.45
CA GLY A 187 -0.40 -0.63 -15.08
C GLY A 187 -0.71 -2.11 -14.85
N GLN A 188 0.24 -2.97 -15.11
CA GLN A 188 0.13 -4.38 -14.80
C GLN A 188 0.75 -4.68 -13.44
N PRO A 189 0.23 -5.66 -12.66
CA PRO A 189 0.75 -5.99 -11.32
C PRO A 189 2.26 -6.20 -11.27
N HIS A 190 2.84 -6.84 -12.31
CA HIS A 190 4.28 -7.06 -12.38
C HIS A 190 5.09 -5.76 -12.47
N GLU A 191 4.53 -4.68 -13.01
CA GLU A 191 5.22 -3.38 -13.12
C GLU A 191 5.36 -2.72 -11.73
N PHE A 192 4.39 -2.94 -10.84
CA PHE A 192 4.52 -2.57 -9.43
C PHE A 192 5.59 -3.44 -8.74
N ALA A 193 5.56 -4.75 -8.97
CA ALA A 193 6.51 -5.69 -8.37
C ALA A 193 7.95 -5.39 -8.77
N VAL A 194 8.21 -5.03 -10.03
CA VAL A 194 9.55 -4.62 -10.51
C VAL A 194 10.06 -3.43 -9.70
N MET A 195 9.22 -2.42 -9.41
CA MET A 195 9.64 -1.29 -8.59
C MET A 195 9.89 -1.70 -7.13
N ALA A 196 9.07 -2.59 -6.57
CA ALA A 196 9.26 -3.11 -5.22
C ALA A 196 10.59 -3.87 -5.10
N ILE A 197 10.94 -4.69 -6.09
CA ILE A 197 12.24 -5.39 -6.15
C ILE A 197 13.41 -4.40 -6.27
N ALA A 198 13.29 -3.38 -7.13
CA ALA A 198 14.33 -2.36 -7.27
C ALA A 198 14.59 -1.60 -5.96
N ILE A 199 13.54 -1.31 -5.18
CA ILE A 199 13.66 -0.72 -3.84
C ILE A 199 14.35 -1.68 -2.88
N PHE A 200 13.99 -2.96 -2.91
CA PHE A 200 14.61 -3.98 -2.07
C PHE A 200 16.11 -4.08 -2.32
N GLU A 201 16.53 -4.14 -3.57
CA GLU A 201 17.93 -4.30 -3.99
C GLU A 201 18.78 -3.05 -3.79
N SER A 202 18.18 -1.86 -3.72
CA SER A 202 18.90 -0.59 -3.63
C SER A 202 18.90 -0.02 -2.21
N ALA A 203 19.97 -0.26 -1.46
CA ALA A 203 20.14 0.23 -0.08
C ALA A 203 20.08 1.78 0.05
N MET A 204 20.30 2.53 -1.04
CA MET A 204 20.21 3.99 -1.03
C MET A 204 18.78 4.52 -1.17
N MET A 205 17.80 3.66 -1.50
CA MET A 205 16.39 4.05 -1.58
C MET A 205 15.74 4.01 -0.20
N ASN A 206 15.56 5.19 0.42
CA ASN A 206 14.95 5.33 1.73
C ASN A 206 14.20 6.66 1.87
N GLY A 207 13.08 6.67 2.57
CA GLY A 207 12.34 7.87 2.96
C GLY A 207 11.58 8.58 1.84
N SER A 208 11.39 7.96 0.69
CA SER A 208 10.78 8.59 -0.49
C SER A 208 9.49 7.90 -0.93
N THR A 209 8.60 8.67 -1.53
CA THR A 209 7.43 8.16 -2.25
C THR A 209 7.69 8.22 -3.75
N LEU A 210 7.68 7.06 -4.41
CA LEU A 210 7.91 6.91 -5.84
C LEU A 210 6.59 6.75 -6.58
N ARG A 211 6.37 7.55 -7.60
CA ARG A 211 5.20 7.43 -8.48
C ARG A 211 5.45 6.37 -9.56
N VAL A 212 4.49 5.47 -9.73
CA VAL A 212 4.45 4.48 -10.82
C VAL A 212 3.12 4.65 -11.54
N ASP A 213 3.07 5.58 -12.51
CA ASP A 213 1.81 6.16 -12.96
C ASP A 213 1.75 6.52 -14.45
N GLY A 214 2.76 6.16 -15.25
CA GLY A 214 2.78 6.52 -16.67
C GLY A 214 2.74 8.04 -16.93
N GLY A 215 3.15 8.86 -15.96
CA GLY A 215 3.06 10.33 -16.01
C GLY A 215 1.63 10.85 -15.87
N GLN A 216 0.70 10.03 -15.36
CA GLN A 216 -0.69 10.42 -15.17
C GLN A 216 -0.82 11.51 -14.10
N ARG A 217 -1.66 12.50 -14.38
CA ARG A 217 -2.16 13.46 -13.41
C ARG A 217 -3.68 13.43 -13.46
N PHE A 218 -4.31 13.16 -12.34
CA PHE A 218 -5.77 13.08 -12.31
C PHE A 218 -6.40 14.42 -12.61
N ALA A 219 -7.30 14.43 -13.60
CA ALA A 219 -8.21 15.55 -13.75
C ALA A 219 -9.19 15.61 -12.56
N PRO A 220 -9.73 16.80 -12.21
CA PRO A 220 -10.59 16.99 -11.03
C PRO A 220 -11.87 16.15 -11.00
N ARG A 221 -12.27 15.53 -12.09
CA ARG A 221 -13.53 14.81 -12.28
C ARG A 221 -13.35 13.31 -12.37
#